data_59e0913f8de990709e24f8389cec6eed
#
_entry.id   59e0913f8de990709e24f8389cec6eed
#
_cell.length_a   1.000
_cell.length_b   1.000
_cell.length_c   1.000
_cell.angle_alpha   90.00
_cell.angle_beta   90.00
_cell.angle_gamma   90.00
#
_symmetry.space_group_name_H-M   'P 1'
#
loop_
_entity.id
_entity.type
_entity.pdbx_description
1 polymer ?
#
loop_
_entity_poly.entity_id
_entity_poly.type
_entity_poly.pdbx_seq_one_letter_code
_entity_poly.pdbx_strand_id
1 'polypeptide(L)'
;MISLIIGEPDSGKSALAEELALNGGYPRVCYLATMLVMDEAGERRRDKHRKMREGKGFFTLEIPYRVDRAVSQIEDPGACTVLLECLSNLVGNEMHEDPERKDLWKRDDGSAFTEAILSDLLALADSVAHLIIVTNEYRTDASYDGETQSYIRLLSMLNRALIPHAREVRDLRTGTEVRTGC
;
A
#
# COMPACT_ATOMS: atom_id res chain seq x y z
N MET A 1 12.90 -6.64 1.69
CA MET A 1 12.98 -5.55 2.71
C MET A 1 11.73 -4.69 2.63
N ILE A 2 11.13 -4.28 3.78
CA ILE A 2 9.92 -3.43 3.82
C ILE A 2 10.23 -2.07 4.43
N SER A 3 9.77 -0.97 3.79
CA SER A 3 9.65 0.36 4.39
C SER A 3 8.17 0.78 4.42
N LEU A 4 7.69 1.22 5.59
CA LEU A 4 6.29 1.62 5.79
C LEU A 4 6.21 3.12 6.01
N ILE A 5 5.40 3.82 5.20
CA ILE A 5 5.21 5.27 5.29
C ILE A 5 3.75 5.55 5.62
N ILE A 6 3.52 6.03 6.84
CA ILE A 6 2.20 6.30 7.39
C ILE A 6 1.97 7.81 7.42
N GLY A 7 0.77 8.27 7.09
CA GLY A 7 0.43 9.69 7.18
C GLY A 7 -1.04 9.98 6.90
N GLU A 8 -1.45 11.20 7.15
CA GLU A 8 -2.76 11.71 6.74
C GLU A 8 -2.79 12.02 5.23
N PRO A 9 -3.96 12.16 4.59
CA PRO A 9 -4.05 12.69 3.25
C PRO A 9 -3.24 13.99 3.10
N ASP A 10 -2.59 14.18 1.96
CA ASP A 10 -1.79 15.36 1.62
C ASP A 10 -0.59 15.68 2.55
N SER A 11 -0.15 14.71 3.37
CA SER A 11 0.99 14.87 4.28
C SER A 11 2.37 14.80 3.60
N GLY A 12 2.42 14.63 2.28
CA GLY A 12 3.69 14.50 1.54
C GLY A 12 4.26 13.08 1.49
N LYS A 13 3.57 12.07 2.04
CA LYS A 13 4.05 10.67 2.06
C LYS A 13 4.36 10.08 0.69
N SER A 14 3.54 10.41 -0.35
CA SER A 14 3.78 9.92 -1.72
C SER A 14 5.09 10.48 -2.30
N ALA A 15 5.39 11.76 -2.09
CA ALA A 15 6.63 12.36 -2.54
C ALA A 15 7.85 11.74 -1.84
N LEU A 16 7.76 11.54 -0.52
CA LEU A 16 8.79 10.86 0.25
C LEU A 16 9.00 9.42 -0.22
N ALA A 17 7.93 8.69 -0.51
CA ALA A 17 7.98 7.31 -0.99
C ALA A 17 8.63 7.20 -2.39
N GLU A 18 8.27 8.12 -3.30
CA GLU A 18 8.91 8.20 -4.63
C GLU A 18 10.41 8.49 -4.51
N GLU A 19 10.80 9.43 -3.64
CA GLU A 19 12.20 9.75 -3.37
C GLU A 19 12.97 8.53 -2.85
N LEU A 20 12.42 7.82 -1.85
CA LEU A 20 13.02 6.60 -1.32
C LEU A 20 13.14 5.51 -2.38
N ALA A 21 12.12 5.34 -3.23
CA ALA A 21 12.13 4.33 -4.27
C ALA A 21 13.20 4.59 -5.32
N LEU A 22 13.36 5.84 -5.75
CA LEU A 22 14.33 6.24 -6.78
C LEU A 22 15.77 6.24 -6.24
N ASN A 23 15.97 6.54 -4.96
CA ASN A 23 17.28 6.59 -4.33
C ASN A 23 17.71 5.26 -3.68
N GLY A 24 16.89 4.21 -3.78
CA GLY A 24 17.12 2.91 -3.13
C GLY A 24 18.28 2.10 -3.71
N GLY A 25 18.87 2.53 -4.83
CA GLY A 25 20.05 1.89 -5.44
C GLY A 25 19.75 0.64 -6.25
N TYR A 26 18.48 0.28 -6.46
CA TYR A 26 18.08 -0.83 -7.31
C TYR A 26 17.81 -0.35 -8.74
N PRO A 27 18.17 -1.14 -9.78
CA PRO A 27 18.13 -0.69 -11.17
C PRO A 27 16.70 -0.55 -11.73
N ARG A 28 15.73 -1.18 -11.08
CA ARG A 28 14.32 -1.18 -11.52
C ARG A 28 13.41 -0.65 -10.42
N VAL A 29 12.47 0.20 -10.80
CA VAL A 29 11.51 0.78 -9.86
C VAL A 29 10.10 0.62 -10.42
N CYS A 30 9.29 -0.21 -9.74
CA CYS A 30 7.89 -0.45 -10.05
C CYS A 30 7.00 0.46 -9.21
N TYR A 31 6.08 1.16 -9.84
CA TYR A 31 4.96 1.79 -9.16
C TYR A 31 3.76 0.85 -9.22
N LEU A 32 3.41 0.26 -8.09
CA LEU A 32 2.28 -0.64 -7.96
C LEU A 32 1.04 0.16 -7.54
N ALA A 33 0.22 0.51 -8.53
CA ALA A 33 -1.01 1.27 -8.33
C ALA A 33 -2.15 0.35 -7.88
N THR A 34 -2.72 0.64 -6.73
CA THR A 34 -3.89 -0.08 -6.20
C THR A 34 -5.20 0.67 -6.43
N MET A 35 -5.17 1.87 -7.00
CA MET A 35 -6.38 2.66 -7.24
C MET A 35 -7.26 2.04 -8.33
N LEU A 36 -8.50 1.69 -7.97
CA LEU A 36 -9.55 1.40 -8.94
C LEU A 36 -10.15 2.69 -9.49
N VAL A 37 -10.35 2.71 -10.80
CA VAL A 37 -10.99 3.81 -11.50
C VAL A 37 -12.44 3.45 -11.75
N MET A 38 -13.36 4.08 -11.00
CA MET A 38 -14.78 3.81 -11.05
C MET A 38 -15.58 4.90 -11.78
N ASP A 39 -14.99 6.09 -11.95
CA ASP A 39 -15.63 7.27 -12.52
C ASP A 39 -14.62 8.20 -13.20
N GLU A 40 -15.12 9.23 -13.91
CA GLU A 40 -14.28 10.23 -14.56
C GLU A 40 -13.36 11.00 -13.59
N ALA A 41 -13.75 11.16 -12.32
CA ALA A 41 -12.90 11.82 -11.33
C ALA A 41 -11.71 10.94 -10.96
N GLY A 42 -11.92 9.62 -10.89
CA GLY A 42 -10.87 8.61 -10.76
C GLY A 42 -9.92 8.62 -11.95
N GLU A 43 -10.46 8.69 -13.19
CA GLU A 43 -9.61 8.80 -14.40
C GLU A 43 -8.71 10.03 -14.36
N ARG A 44 -9.27 11.20 -14.05
CA ARG A 44 -8.49 12.44 -13.92
C ARG A 44 -7.39 12.33 -12.85
N ARG A 45 -7.67 11.69 -11.71
CA ARG A 45 -6.67 11.44 -10.65
C ARG A 45 -5.58 10.51 -11.13
N ARG A 46 -5.94 9.38 -11.73
CA ARG A 46 -4.97 8.42 -12.30
C ARG A 46 -4.05 9.10 -13.32
N ASP A 47 -4.63 9.85 -14.26
CA ASP A 47 -3.87 10.52 -15.32
C ASP A 47 -2.95 11.62 -14.75
N LYS A 48 -3.40 12.36 -13.73
CA LYS A 48 -2.55 13.29 -12.99
C LYS A 48 -1.36 12.57 -12.37
N HIS A 49 -1.59 11.46 -11.68
CA HIS A 49 -0.52 10.67 -11.04
C HIS A 49 0.43 10.05 -12.08
N ARG A 50 -0.08 9.58 -13.23
CA ARG A 50 0.77 9.09 -14.33
C ARG A 50 1.68 10.19 -14.87
N LYS A 51 1.13 11.38 -15.17
CA LYS A 51 1.90 12.54 -15.63
C LYS A 51 2.97 12.98 -14.63
N MET A 52 2.67 12.96 -13.35
CA MET A 52 3.63 13.32 -12.29
C MET A 52 4.83 12.37 -12.21
N ARG A 53 4.68 11.12 -12.68
CA ARG A 53 5.73 10.10 -12.70
C ARG A 53 6.42 9.95 -14.06
N GLU A 54 5.88 10.58 -15.10
CA GLU A 54 6.44 10.54 -16.45
C GLU A 54 7.90 11.01 -16.45
N GLY A 55 8.79 10.24 -17.05
CA GLY A 55 10.22 10.54 -17.07
C GLY A 55 11.02 10.28 -15.78
N LYS A 56 10.38 9.85 -14.68
CA LYS A 56 11.07 9.55 -13.42
C LYS A 56 11.69 8.15 -13.35
N GLY A 57 11.51 7.31 -14.38
CA GLY A 57 12.07 5.96 -14.39
C GLY A 57 11.21 4.86 -13.78
N PHE A 58 9.97 5.16 -13.37
CA PHE A 58 9.02 4.14 -12.96
C PHE A 58 8.40 3.41 -14.14
N PHE A 59 8.28 2.07 -14.03
CA PHE A 59 7.23 1.37 -14.75
C PHE A 59 6.03 1.15 -13.83
N THR A 60 4.82 1.13 -14.37
CA THR A 60 3.59 1.06 -13.57
C THR A 60 2.88 -0.26 -13.81
N LEU A 61 2.49 -0.93 -12.70
CA LEU A 61 1.55 -2.03 -12.68
C LEU A 61 0.26 -1.58 -11.97
N GLU A 62 -0.89 -1.88 -12.57
CA GLU A 62 -2.20 -1.58 -11.97
C GLU A 62 -2.79 -2.89 -11.43
N ILE A 63 -2.68 -3.10 -10.11
CA ILE A 63 -3.16 -4.29 -9.42
C ILE A 63 -3.95 -3.85 -8.20
N PRO A 64 -5.28 -3.78 -8.33
CA PRO A 64 -6.13 -3.19 -7.30
C PRO A 64 -6.32 -4.09 -6.07
N TYR A 65 -6.14 -5.40 -6.19
CA TYR A 65 -6.22 -6.38 -5.11
C TYR A 65 -5.32 -7.59 -5.42
N ARG A 66 -5.01 -8.44 -4.43
CA ARG A 66 -4.12 -9.62 -4.59
C ARG A 66 -2.75 -9.21 -5.13
N VAL A 67 -2.08 -8.34 -4.39
CA VAL A 67 -0.82 -7.69 -4.81
C VAL A 67 0.36 -8.65 -4.95
N ASP A 68 0.31 -9.85 -4.38
CA ASP A 68 1.24 -10.95 -4.61
C ASP A 68 1.37 -11.31 -6.09
N ARG A 69 0.30 -11.14 -6.87
CA ARG A 69 0.28 -11.38 -8.33
C ARG A 69 1.17 -10.44 -9.13
N ALA A 70 1.61 -9.32 -8.54
CA ALA A 70 2.55 -8.41 -9.17
C ALA A 70 3.88 -9.10 -9.52
N VAL A 71 4.32 -10.05 -8.71
CA VAL A 71 5.61 -10.75 -8.87
C VAL A 71 5.75 -11.36 -10.25
N SER A 72 4.68 -11.99 -10.77
CA SER A 72 4.69 -12.63 -12.10
C SER A 72 4.78 -11.64 -13.28
N GLN A 73 4.57 -10.34 -13.03
CA GLN A 73 4.60 -9.28 -14.03
C GLN A 73 5.86 -8.41 -13.93
N ILE A 74 6.70 -8.65 -12.93
CA ILE A 74 7.95 -7.94 -12.72
C ILE A 74 9.09 -8.80 -13.29
N GLU A 75 9.82 -8.27 -14.27
CA GLU A 75 11.05 -8.88 -14.76
C GLU A 75 12.16 -8.65 -13.73
N ASP A 76 12.83 -9.72 -13.28
CA ASP A 76 13.85 -9.69 -12.24
C ASP A 76 13.36 -9.03 -10.92
N PRO A 77 12.38 -9.64 -10.23
CA PRO A 77 11.82 -9.05 -9.01
C PRO A 77 12.90 -8.80 -7.93
N GLY A 78 13.88 -9.69 -7.81
CA GLY A 78 14.97 -9.57 -6.83
C GLY A 78 15.87 -8.35 -7.02
N ALA A 79 15.82 -7.69 -8.18
CA ALA A 79 16.51 -6.43 -8.47
C ALA A 79 15.56 -5.22 -8.58
N CYS A 80 14.30 -5.37 -8.14
CA CYS A 80 13.26 -4.35 -8.26
C CYS A 80 12.87 -3.75 -6.92
N THR A 81 12.80 -2.41 -6.84
CA THR A 81 12.04 -1.71 -5.79
C THR A 81 10.59 -1.60 -6.21
N VAL A 82 9.65 -2.02 -5.36
CA VAL A 82 8.22 -1.83 -5.57
C VAL A 82 7.69 -0.77 -4.62
N LEU A 83 7.10 0.28 -5.17
CA LEU A 83 6.36 1.30 -4.45
C LEU A 83 4.86 1.01 -4.55
N LEU A 84 4.24 0.54 -3.47
CA LEU A 84 2.81 0.27 -3.38
C LEU A 84 2.06 1.53 -2.94
N GLU A 85 1.21 2.06 -3.83
CA GLU A 85 0.40 3.27 -3.58
C GLU A 85 -1.08 3.01 -3.90
N CYS A 86 -1.93 2.82 -2.88
CA CYS A 86 -1.62 2.76 -1.46
C CYS A 86 -2.35 1.61 -0.77
N LEU A 87 -1.90 1.27 0.44
CA LEU A 87 -2.51 0.20 1.23
C LEU A 87 -3.99 0.49 1.56
N SER A 88 -4.35 1.76 1.78
CA SER A 88 -5.73 2.15 2.05
C SER A 88 -6.67 1.86 0.87
N ASN A 89 -6.23 2.10 -0.38
CA ASN A 89 -7.00 1.67 -1.56
C ASN A 89 -7.07 0.15 -1.65
N LEU A 90 -5.96 -0.55 -1.41
CA LEU A 90 -5.93 -2.01 -1.41
C LEU A 90 -6.96 -2.60 -0.45
N VAL A 91 -7.00 -2.13 0.81
CA VAL A 91 -7.97 -2.60 1.81
C VAL A 91 -9.40 -2.37 1.34
N GLY A 92 -9.73 -1.18 0.82
CA GLY A 92 -11.06 -0.89 0.30
C GLY A 92 -11.44 -1.80 -0.87
N ASN A 93 -10.53 -2.03 -1.80
CA ASN A 93 -10.79 -2.90 -2.95
C ASN A 93 -10.98 -4.38 -2.55
N GLU A 94 -10.14 -4.88 -1.63
CA GLU A 94 -10.28 -6.24 -1.09
C GLU A 94 -11.62 -6.42 -0.34
N MET A 95 -12.11 -5.38 0.33
CA MET A 95 -13.41 -5.40 1.02
C MET A 95 -14.60 -5.49 0.07
N HIS A 96 -14.51 -4.92 -1.14
CA HIS A 96 -15.67 -4.73 -2.01
C HIS A 96 -15.56 -5.44 -3.35
N GLU A 97 -14.38 -5.50 -3.94
CA GLU A 97 -14.19 -5.89 -5.33
C GLU A 97 -13.52 -7.25 -5.52
N ASP A 98 -12.73 -7.75 -4.54
CA ASP A 98 -12.16 -9.10 -4.65
C ASP A 98 -13.27 -10.16 -4.48
N PRO A 99 -13.58 -10.95 -5.52
CA PRO A 99 -14.66 -11.93 -5.47
C PRO A 99 -14.46 -13.03 -4.42
N GLU A 100 -13.23 -13.29 -3.99
CA GLU A 100 -12.90 -14.31 -3.00
C GLU A 100 -12.85 -13.77 -1.57
N ARG A 101 -12.55 -12.47 -1.37
CA ARG A 101 -12.27 -11.88 -0.06
C ARG A 101 -13.29 -10.84 0.42
N LYS A 102 -14.09 -10.26 -0.47
CA LYS A 102 -15.04 -9.18 -0.15
C LYS A 102 -16.01 -9.44 1.00
N ASP A 103 -16.20 -10.69 1.39
CA ASP A 103 -17.05 -11.07 2.52
C ASP A 103 -16.26 -11.56 3.75
N LEU A 104 -14.92 -11.68 3.66
CA LEU A 104 -14.11 -12.15 4.78
C LEU A 104 -14.12 -11.19 5.95
N TRP A 105 -14.11 -9.88 5.68
CA TRP A 105 -14.08 -8.85 6.71
C TRP A 105 -15.36 -8.80 7.59
N LYS A 106 -16.45 -9.42 7.15
CA LYS A 106 -17.74 -9.52 7.86
C LYS A 106 -17.79 -10.73 8.81
N ARG A 107 -16.83 -11.63 8.66
CA ARG A 107 -16.77 -12.84 9.46
C ARG A 107 -16.13 -12.63 10.81
N ASP A 108 -15.80 -12.87 11.71
CA ASP A 108 -15.05 -12.62 12.94
C ASP A 108 -14.79 -11.12 13.22
N ASP A 109 -13.70 -10.83 13.88
CA ASP A 109 -13.21 -9.47 14.17
C ASP A 109 -12.38 -8.86 13.03
N GLY A 110 -12.37 -9.47 11.83
CA GLY A 110 -11.60 -9.06 10.66
C GLY A 110 -10.17 -9.59 10.62
N SER A 111 -9.78 -10.48 11.55
CA SER A 111 -8.43 -11.03 11.59
C SER A 111 -8.11 -11.86 10.35
N ALA A 112 -9.01 -12.76 9.93
CA ALA A 112 -8.81 -13.57 8.73
C ALA A 112 -8.64 -12.72 7.45
N PHE A 113 -9.38 -11.61 7.33
CA PHE A 113 -9.22 -10.66 6.24
C PHE A 113 -7.86 -9.97 6.27
N THR A 114 -7.47 -9.48 7.44
CA THR A 114 -6.20 -8.77 7.64
C THR A 114 -4.99 -9.69 7.40
N GLU A 115 -5.05 -10.92 7.91
CA GLU A 115 -4.03 -11.95 7.71
C GLU A 115 -3.85 -12.32 6.23
N ALA A 116 -4.95 -12.41 5.46
CA ALA A 116 -4.88 -12.69 4.04
C ALA A 116 -4.15 -11.60 3.25
N ILE A 117 -4.43 -10.32 3.54
CA ILE A 117 -3.73 -9.19 2.89
C ILE A 117 -2.28 -9.12 3.36
N LEU A 118 -2.02 -9.31 4.64
CA LEU A 118 -0.66 -9.35 5.19
C LEU A 118 0.18 -10.43 4.51
N SER A 119 -0.38 -11.63 4.33
CA SER A 119 0.29 -12.74 3.63
C SER A 119 0.69 -12.37 2.21
N ASP A 120 -0.19 -11.72 1.43
CA ASP A 120 0.12 -11.26 0.07
C ASP A 120 1.24 -10.21 0.06
N LEU A 121 1.19 -9.26 1.01
CA LEU A 121 2.23 -8.22 1.13
C LEU A 121 3.59 -8.82 1.51
N LEU A 122 3.62 -9.81 2.40
CA LEU A 122 4.85 -10.50 2.78
C LEU A 122 5.39 -11.35 1.63
N ALA A 123 4.54 -12.06 0.90
CA ALA A 123 4.94 -12.82 -0.28
C ALA A 123 5.54 -11.91 -1.38
N LEU A 124 4.94 -10.74 -1.60
CA LEU A 124 5.52 -9.73 -2.48
C LEU A 124 6.86 -9.22 -1.96
N ALA A 125 6.97 -8.90 -0.67
CA ALA A 125 8.19 -8.39 -0.05
C ALA A 125 9.36 -9.38 -0.09
N ASP A 126 9.07 -10.68 0.04
CA ASP A 126 10.07 -11.76 -0.04
C ASP A 126 10.59 -11.95 -1.47
N SER A 127 9.80 -11.56 -2.46
CA SER A 127 10.13 -11.74 -3.88
C SER A 127 10.90 -10.55 -4.46
N VAL A 128 10.78 -9.36 -3.87
CA VAL A 128 11.38 -8.12 -4.41
C VAL A 128 12.54 -7.62 -3.54
N ALA A 129 13.41 -6.81 -4.13
CA ALA A 129 14.54 -6.25 -3.39
C ALA A 129 14.09 -5.32 -2.26
N HIS A 130 13.12 -4.46 -2.54
CA HIS A 130 12.57 -3.52 -1.58
C HIS A 130 11.09 -3.26 -1.87
N LEU A 131 10.23 -3.44 -0.86
CA LEU A 131 8.82 -3.06 -0.88
C LEU A 131 8.61 -1.81 -0.03
N ILE A 132 8.20 -0.71 -0.65
CA ILE A 132 7.83 0.54 0.02
C ILE A 132 6.31 0.60 0.01
N ILE A 133 5.70 0.70 1.19
CA ILE A 133 4.24 0.72 1.36
C ILE A 133 3.81 2.10 1.86
N VAL A 134 2.99 2.78 1.07
CA VAL A 134 2.32 4.02 1.48
C VAL A 134 0.95 3.69 2.04
N THR A 135 0.65 4.23 3.22
CA THR A 135 -0.63 3.98 3.89
C THR A 135 -1.17 5.24 4.56
N ASN A 136 -2.48 5.26 4.76
CA ASN A 136 -3.14 6.24 5.60
C ASN A 136 -3.41 5.67 7.00
N GLU A 137 -3.52 6.57 7.95
CA GLU A 137 -4.12 6.27 9.25
C GLU A 137 -5.21 7.30 9.50
N TYR A 138 -6.42 6.83 9.75
CA TYR A 138 -7.59 7.67 9.97
C TYR A 138 -8.00 7.61 11.43
N ARG A 139 -8.52 8.73 11.93
CA ARG A 139 -9.18 8.75 13.25
C ARG A 139 -10.58 8.16 13.11
N THR A 140 -10.98 7.36 14.06
CA THR A 140 -12.36 6.90 14.16
C THR A 140 -13.26 8.05 14.63
N ASP A 141 -14.45 8.15 14.05
CA ASP A 141 -15.49 9.09 14.45
C ASP A 141 -16.81 8.33 14.62
N ALA A 142 -17.52 8.61 15.70
CA ALA A 142 -18.80 7.95 15.99
C ALA A 142 -19.90 8.30 14.97
N SER A 143 -19.73 9.36 14.19
CA SER A 143 -20.66 9.76 13.11
C SER A 143 -20.53 8.92 11.85
N TYR A 144 -19.44 8.17 11.70
CA TYR A 144 -19.26 7.29 10.54
C TYR A 144 -20.20 6.09 10.59
N ASP A 145 -20.66 5.64 9.42
CA ASP A 145 -21.42 4.40 9.30
C ASP A 145 -20.56 3.17 9.69
N GLY A 146 -21.21 2.04 9.93
CA GLY A 146 -20.55 0.83 10.42
C GLY A 146 -19.54 0.25 9.43
N GLU A 147 -19.71 0.48 8.12
CA GLU A 147 -18.79 0.02 7.09
C GLU A 147 -17.53 0.87 7.07
N THR A 148 -17.66 2.19 7.12
CA THR A 148 -16.52 3.12 7.25
C THR A 148 -15.73 2.86 8.53
N GLN A 149 -16.41 2.62 9.67
CA GLN A 149 -15.74 2.26 10.92
C GLN A 149 -14.96 0.94 10.78
N SER A 150 -15.54 -0.07 10.11
CA SER A 150 -14.88 -1.35 9.85
C SER A 150 -13.65 -1.17 8.96
N TYR A 151 -13.75 -0.39 7.88
CA TYR A 151 -12.62 -0.08 7.00
C TYR A 151 -11.47 0.56 7.78
N ILE A 152 -11.74 1.60 8.59
CA ILE A 152 -10.72 2.29 9.39
C ILE A 152 -10.06 1.32 10.38
N ARG A 153 -10.85 0.47 11.05
CA ARG A 153 -10.36 -0.53 11.98
C ARG A 153 -9.45 -1.56 11.30
N LEU A 154 -9.86 -2.11 10.16
CA LEU A 154 -9.10 -3.10 9.40
C LEU A 154 -7.78 -2.52 8.87
N LEU A 155 -7.81 -1.30 8.34
CA LEU A 155 -6.60 -0.60 7.89
C LEU A 155 -5.63 -0.37 9.05
N SER A 156 -6.13 0.05 10.22
CA SER A 156 -5.31 0.24 11.42
C SER A 156 -4.74 -1.08 11.94
N MET A 157 -5.51 -2.18 11.89
CA MET A 157 -5.01 -3.53 12.23
C MET A 157 -3.86 -3.93 11.30
N LEU A 158 -4.02 -3.74 10.00
CA LEU A 158 -3.00 -4.09 9.01
C LEU A 158 -1.75 -3.20 9.13
N ASN A 159 -1.92 -1.90 9.37
CA ASN A 159 -0.79 -0.99 9.65
C ASN A 159 0.04 -1.50 10.83
N ARG A 160 -0.62 -1.87 11.94
CA ARG A 160 0.06 -2.41 13.14
C ARG A 160 0.73 -3.75 12.86
N ALA A 161 0.08 -4.64 12.09
CA ALA A 161 0.64 -5.95 11.74
C ALA A 161 1.87 -5.85 10.85
N LEU A 162 2.00 -4.79 10.03
CA LEU A 162 3.16 -4.56 9.17
C LEU A 162 4.39 -4.02 9.93
N ILE A 163 4.21 -3.29 11.04
CA ILE A 163 5.32 -2.67 11.78
C ILE A 163 6.43 -3.66 12.16
N PRO A 164 6.15 -4.86 12.71
CA PRO A 164 7.20 -5.82 13.07
C PRO A 164 8.00 -6.36 11.87
N HIS A 165 7.45 -6.29 10.66
CA HIS A 165 8.08 -6.75 9.43
C HIS A 165 8.83 -5.64 8.68
N ALA A 166 8.61 -4.38 9.07
CA ALA A 166 9.25 -3.23 8.44
C ALA A 166 10.64 -2.98 9.03
N ARG A 167 11.65 -2.83 8.15
CA ARG A 167 12.98 -2.35 8.53
C ARG A 167 12.96 -0.87 8.89
N GLU A 168 12.06 -0.11 8.27
CA GLU A 168 11.91 1.31 8.47
C GLU A 168 10.43 1.69 8.52
N VAL A 169 10.03 2.46 9.52
CA VAL A 169 8.69 3.05 9.63
C VAL A 169 8.84 4.55 9.75
N ARG A 170 8.21 5.30 8.85
CA ARG A 170 8.11 6.76 8.88
C ARG A 170 6.66 7.17 9.11
N ASP A 171 6.40 7.73 10.28
CA ASP A 171 5.08 8.25 10.62
C ASP A 171 5.07 9.78 10.52
N LEU A 172 4.51 10.30 9.43
CA LEU A 172 4.46 11.74 9.16
C LEU A 172 3.43 12.49 10.02
N ARG A 173 2.58 11.78 10.78
CA ARG A 173 1.63 12.40 11.73
C ARG A 173 2.36 12.90 12.98
N THR A 174 3.42 12.20 13.37
CA THR A 174 4.18 12.47 14.59
C THR A 174 5.57 13.03 14.32
N GLY A 175 6.00 13.03 13.05
CA GLY A 175 7.37 13.32 12.68
C GLY A 175 8.37 12.24 13.15
N THR A 176 7.87 11.07 13.51
CA THR A 176 8.68 9.97 14.03
C THR A 176 9.24 9.13 12.90
N GLU A 177 10.55 8.97 12.86
CA GLU A 177 11.24 7.98 12.06
C GLU A 177 11.76 6.89 13.00
N VAL A 178 11.28 5.67 12.82
CA VAL A 178 11.78 4.50 13.56
C VAL A 178 12.44 3.57 12.55
N ARG A 179 13.73 3.35 12.72
CA ARG A 179 14.46 2.30 12.02
C ARG A 179 14.55 1.09 12.93
N THR A 180 13.83 0.04 12.61
CA THR A 180 14.00 -1.25 13.27
C THR A 180 15.22 -1.90 12.62
N GLY A 181 16.37 -1.71 13.23
CA GLY A 181 17.61 -2.24 12.69
C GLY A 181 17.86 -3.67 13.12
N CYS A 182 18.27 -4.49 12.19
CA CYS A 182 19.47 -5.33 12.26
C CYS A 182 19.88 -5.71 10.87
#